data_ece6dee4e638ea772de78552d34c65d4
#
_entry.id   ece6dee4e638ea772de78552d34c65d4
#
_cell.length_a   1.000
_cell.length_b   1.000
_cell.length_c   1.000
_cell.angle_alpha   90.00
_cell.angle_beta   90.00
_cell.angle_gamma   90.00
#
_symmetry.space_group_name_H-M   'P 1'
#
loop_
_entity.id
_entity.type
_entity.pdbx_description
1 polymer ?
#
loop_
_entity_poly.entity_id
_entity_poly.type
_entity_poly.pdbx_seq_one_letter_code
_entity_poly.pdbx_strand_id
1 'polypeptide(L)'
;MKTIKTITLVTILIATFSLSNAQETKVQTDMEAVITVMKTYKDAIQNLTLDGTSNLFTEDSEVFESGGVEGTYAHYTEHHLGPELGEFKSFTYSDYEIDVKVDLPNAFTTETYIYTIVLNPDDKGNTRTIKKKGVATSILKKMDGEWKIIKTHTSSRNTK
;
A
#
# COMPACT_ATOMS: atom_id res chain seq x y z
N MET A 1 -34.14 -5.97 47.06
CA MET A 1 -34.27 -5.90 45.56
C MET A 1 -33.51 -4.74 44.86
N LYS A 2 -32.97 -3.74 45.55
CA LYS A 2 -32.20 -2.62 44.90
C LYS A 2 -30.75 -2.97 44.53
N THR A 3 -30.08 -3.87 45.23
CA THR A 3 -28.67 -4.25 45.02
C THR A 3 -28.42 -5.07 43.76
N ILE A 4 -29.36 -5.92 43.34
CA ILE A 4 -29.21 -6.77 42.14
C ILE A 4 -29.20 -5.93 40.85
N LYS A 5 -30.04 -4.90 40.77
CA LYS A 5 -30.13 -3.99 39.60
C LYS A 5 -28.82 -3.20 39.36
N THR A 6 -28.14 -2.81 40.45
CA THR A 6 -26.89 -2.03 40.38
C THR A 6 -25.73 -2.92 39.90
N ILE A 7 -25.64 -4.16 40.36
CA ILE A 7 -24.61 -5.10 39.93
C ILE A 7 -24.73 -5.44 38.44
N THR A 8 -25.95 -5.66 37.95
CA THR A 8 -26.20 -5.97 36.54
C THR A 8 -25.81 -4.78 35.63
N LEU A 9 -26.08 -3.55 36.04
CA LEU A 9 -25.74 -2.36 35.28
C LEU A 9 -24.22 -2.15 35.17
N VAL A 10 -23.46 -2.39 36.26
CA VAL A 10 -22.00 -2.28 36.28
C VAL A 10 -21.36 -3.36 35.41
N THR A 11 -21.90 -4.58 35.43
CA THR A 11 -21.36 -5.70 34.63
C THR A 11 -21.55 -5.45 33.13
N ILE A 12 -22.66 -4.87 32.70
CA ILE A 12 -22.91 -4.49 31.30
C ILE A 12 -21.98 -3.37 30.87
N LEU A 13 -21.73 -2.37 31.73
CA LEU A 13 -20.83 -1.24 31.41
C LEU A 13 -19.38 -1.70 31.24
N ILE A 14 -18.90 -2.61 32.07
CA ILE A 14 -17.54 -3.18 31.96
C ILE A 14 -17.39 -4.01 30.68
N ALA A 15 -18.41 -4.81 30.33
CA ALA A 15 -18.39 -5.62 29.12
C ALA A 15 -18.36 -4.76 27.83
N THR A 16 -19.10 -3.66 27.77
CA THR A 16 -19.09 -2.75 26.62
C THR A 16 -17.75 -2.04 26.47
N PHE A 17 -17.13 -1.62 27.55
CA PHE A 17 -15.81 -0.97 27.52
C PHE A 17 -14.70 -1.94 27.06
N SER A 18 -14.74 -3.19 27.50
CA SER A 18 -13.78 -4.22 27.06
C SER A 18 -13.91 -4.56 25.58
N LEU A 19 -15.13 -4.61 25.04
CA LEU A 19 -15.37 -4.85 23.61
C LEU A 19 -14.87 -3.69 22.74
N SER A 20 -15.07 -2.44 23.18
CA SER A 20 -14.56 -1.28 22.45
C SER A 20 -13.05 -1.27 22.36
N ASN A 21 -12.34 -1.52 23.44
CA ASN A 21 -10.88 -1.58 23.44
C ASN A 21 -10.34 -2.73 22.57
N ALA A 22 -10.98 -3.88 22.57
CA ALA A 22 -10.60 -5.01 21.71
C ALA A 22 -10.80 -4.70 20.22
N GLN A 23 -11.85 -3.97 19.87
CA GLN A 23 -12.13 -3.54 18.51
C GLN A 23 -11.10 -2.51 18.02
N GLU A 24 -10.76 -1.51 18.83
CA GLU A 24 -9.74 -0.50 18.50
C GLU A 24 -8.36 -1.15 18.31
N THR A 25 -7.96 -2.06 19.21
CA THR A 25 -6.69 -2.79 19.09
C THR A 25 -6.63 -3.61 17.80
N LYS A 26 -7.72 -4.26 17.41
CA LYS A 26 -7.78 -5.05 16.17
C LYS A 26 -7.66 -4.18 14.92
N VAL A 27 -8.36 -3.05 14.89
CA VAL A 27 -8.28 -2.09 13.77
C VAL A 27 -6.86 -1.54 13.66
N GLN A 28 -6.22 -1.19 14.76
CA GLN A 28 -4.83 -0.71 14.77
C GLN A 28 -3.87 -1.77 14.21
N THR A 29 -4.01 -3.03 14.61
CA THR A 29 -3.20 -4.14 14.08
C THR A 29 -3.42 -4.33 12.57
N ASP A 30 -4.65 -4.21 12.08
CA ASP A 30 -4.96 -4.30 10.66
C ASP A 30 -4.38 -3.12 9.87
N MET A 31 -4.41 -1.89 10.42
CA MET A 31 -3.76 -0.73 9.80
C MET A 31 -2.25 -0.94 9.67
N GLU A 32 -1.58 -1.41 10.71
CA GLU A 32 -0.14 -1.69 10.69
C GLU A 32 0.22 -2.78 9.67
N ALA A 33 -0.61 -3.82 9.56
CA ALA A 33 -0.43 -4.87 8.56
C ALA A 33 -0.57 -4.33 7.12
N VAL A 34 -1.57 -3.48 6.86
CA VAL A 34 -1.75 -2.80 5.57
C VAL A 34 -0.54 -1.91 5.24
N ILE A 35 -0.09 -1.10 6.20
CA ILE A 35 1.11 -0.26 6.04
C ILE A 35 2.33 -1.12 5.69
N THR A 36 2.46 -2.29 6.32
CA THR A 36 3.56 -3.22 6.06
C THR A 36 3.52 -3.72 4.62
N VAL A 37 2.35 -4.13 4.10
CA VAL A 37 2.18 -4.54 2.69
C VAL A 37 2.63 -3.43 1.74
N MET A 38 2.13 -2.21 1.94
CA MET A 38 2.45 -1.07 1.07
C MET A 38 3.93 -0.69 1.12
N LYS A 39 4.53 -0.68 2.32
CA LYS A 39 5.97 -0.42 2.47
C LYS A 39 6.83 -1.52 1.85
N THR A 40 6.44 -2.78 1.98
CA THR A 40 7.15 -3.90 1.34
C THR A 40 7.17 -3.72 -0.18
N TYR A 41 6.04 -3.37 -0.78
CA TYR A 41 5.96 -3.07 -2.20
C TYR A 41 6.85 -1.88 -2.59
N LYS A 42 6.72 -0.76 -1.89
CA LYS A 42 7.54 0.44 -2.09
C LYS A 42 9.05 0.12 -2.01
N ASP A 43 9.46 -0.63 -0.99
CA ASP A 43 10.87 -0.96 -0.77
C ASP A 43 11.42 -1.90 -1.86
N ALA A 44 10.61 -2.82 -2.38
CA ALA A 44 10.99 -3.64 -3.53
C ALA A 44 11.27 -2.78 -4.77
N ILE A 45 10.38 -1.84 -5.11
CA ILE A 45 10.58 -0.91 -6.22
C ILE A 45 11.85 -0.06 -6.00
N GLN A 46 12.07 0.46 -4.80
CA GLN A 46 13.28 1.23 -4.48
C GLN A 46 14.56 0.40 -4.61
N ASN A 47 14.48 -0.89 -4.35
CA ASN A 47 15.59 -1.84 -4.52
C ASN A 47 15.70 -2.40 -5.94
N LEU A 48 14.88 -1.92 -6.89
CA LEU A 48 14.82 -2.34 -8.29
C LEU A 48 14.60 -3.86 -8.43
N THR A 49 13.75 -4.45 -7.58
CA THR A 49 13.39 -5.87 -7.61
C THR A 49 11.89 -6.08 -7.57
N LEU A 50 11.45 -7.17 -8.19
CA LEU A 50 10.07 -7.66 -8.11
C LEU A 50 9.95 -8.91 -7.23
N ASP A 51 11.06 -9.32 -6.58
CA ASP A 51 11.09 -10.53 -5.76
C ASP A 51 10.05 -10.45 -4.63
N GLY A 52 9.18 -11.45 -4.58
CA GLY A 52 8.13 -11.56 -3.56
C GLY A 52 6.94 -10.59 -3.71
N THR A 53 7.00 -9.64 -4.63
CA THR A 53 5.93 -8.64 -4.79
C THR A 53 4.62 -9.25 -5.30
N SER A 54 4.66 -10.32 -6.08
CA SER A 54 3.48 -11.05 -6.53
C SER A 54 2.62 -11.57 -5.37
N ASN A 55 3.24 -11.87 -4.22
CA ASN A 55 2.53 -12.31 -3.01
C ASN A 55 1.74 -11.19 -2.33
N LEU A 56 1.98 -9.94 -2.68
CA LEU A 56 1.28 -8.77 -2.12
C LEU A 56 -0.04 -8.48 -2.86
N PHE A 57 -0.24 -9.07 -4.04
CA PHE A 57 -1.39 -8.85 -4.91
C PHE A 57 -2.26 -10.09 -5.02
N THR A 58 -3.55 -9.89 -5.36
CA THR A 58 -4.40 -11.00 -5.83
C THR A 58 -4.12 -11.31 -7.30
N GLU A 59 -4.44 -12.52 -7.74
CA GLU A 59 -4.24 -12.94 -9.13
C GLU A 59 -5.06 -12.08 -10.11
N ASP A 60 -6.25 -11.65 -9.69
CA ASP A 60 -7.18 -10.81 -10.43
C ASP A 60 -7.06 -9.31 -10.11
N SER A 61 -5.95 -8.90 -9.50
CA SER A 61 -5.70 -7.50 -9.17
C SER A 61 -5.73 -6.60 -10.41
N GLU A 62 -6.14 -5.35 -10.23
CA GLU A 62 -6.18 -4.36 -11.30
C GLU A 62 -5.16 -3.24 -11.04
N VAL A 63 -4.34 -2.96 -12.04
CA VAL A 63 -3.32 -1.91 -12.00
C VAL A 63 -3.66 -0.81 -13.02
N PHE A 64 -3.59 0.44 -12.56
CA PHE A 64 -3.75 1.63 -13.38
C PHE A 64 -2.57 2.57 -13.16
N GLU A 65 -2.01 3.10 -14.23
CA GLU A 65 -0.90 4.05 -14.14
C GLU A 65 -1.05 5.19 -15.13
N SER A 66 -1.03 6.42 -14.61
CA SER A 66 -0.95 7.65 -15.44
C SER A 66 -1.97 7.74 -16.59
N GLY A 67 -3.18 7.17 -16.38
CA GLY A 67 -4.25 7.10 -17.40
C GLY A 67 -4.26 5.81 -18.21
N GLY A 68 -3.28 4.92 -18.04
CA GLY A 68 -3.23 3.58 -18.61
C GLY A 68 -4.01 2.56 -17.78
N VAL A 69 -4.51 1.52 -18.44
CA VAL A 69 -5.11 0.31 -17.84
C VAL A 69 -4.11 -0.82 -18.05
N GLU A 70 -3.36 -1.15 -17.02
CA GLU A 70 -2.22 -2.07 -17.10
C GLU A 70 -2.62 -3.55 -16.94
N GLY A 71 -3.90 -3.81 -16.59
CA GLY A 71 -4.42 -5.16 -16.36
C GLY A 71 -4.09 -5.70 -14.98
N THR A 72 -3.79 -7.01 -14.88
CA THR A 72 -3.38 -7.64 -13.61
C THR A 72 -1.96 -7.24 -13.22
N TYR A 73 -1.61 -7.43 -11.95
CA TYR A 73 -0.24 -7.18 -11.49
C TYR A 73 0.80 -8.05 -12.24
N ALA A 74 0.45 -9.29 -12.55
CA ALA A 74 1.33 -10.16 -13.33
C ALA A 74 1.60 -9.59 -14.73
N HIS A 75 0.55 -9.13 -15.43
CA HIS A 75 0.69 -8.48 -16.74
C HIS A 75 1.50 -7.19 -16.66
N TYR A 76 1.22 -6.35 -15.66
CA TYR A 76 1.93 -5.09 -15.45
C TYR A 76 3.43 -5.30 -15.19
N THR A 77 3.79 -6.30 -14.37
CA THR A 77 5.20 -6.59 -14.10
C THR A 77 5.93 -7.17 -15.28
N GLU A 78 5.26 -7.97 -16.11
CA GLU A 78 5.87 -8.57 -17.30
C GLU A 78 6.09 -7.56 -18.43
N HIS A 79 5.13 -6.67 -18.66
CA HIS A 79 5.10 -5.83 -19.86
C HIS A 79 5.45 -4.35 -19.62
N HIS A 80 5.42 -3.87 -18.38
CA HIS A 80 5.67 -2.47 -18.05
C HIS A 80 6.73 -2.32 -16.95
N LEU A 81 6.42 -2.62 -15.71
CA LEU A 81 7.28 -2.33 -14.57
C LEU A 81 8.62 -3.08 -14.61
N GLY A 82 8.61 -4.37 -14.96
CA GLY A 82 9.85 -5.17 -15.03
C GLY A 82 10.84 -4.62 -16.05
N PRO A 83 10.45 -4.40 -17.31
CA PRO A 83 11.29 -3.72 -18.30
C PRO A 83 11.80 -2.36 -17.82
N GLU A 84 10.94 -1.53 -17.22
CA GLU A 84 11.35 -0.20 -16.72
C GLU A 84 12.41 -0.27 -15.60
N LEU A 85 12.23 -1.19 -14.62
CA LEU A 85 13.21 -1.37 -13.54
C LEU A 85 14.60 -1.73 -14.09
N GLY A 86 14.66 -2.46 -15.21
CA GLY A 86 15.90 -2.80 -15.91
C GLY A 86 16.65 -1.59 -16.49
N GLU A 87 15.91 -0.51 -16.81
CA GLU A 87 16.48 0.74 -17.33
C GLU A 87 16.97 1.68 -16.22
N PHE A 88 16.65 1.39 -14.94
CA PHE A 88 16.99 2.26 -13.83
C PHE A 88 18.32 1.90 -13.20
N LYS A 89 19.18 2.89 -13.01
CA LYS A 89 20.38 2.80 -12.17
C LYS A 89 20.02 2.93 -10.69
N SER A 90 19.03 3.76 -10.38
CA SER A 90 18.51 3.90 -9.03
C SER A 90 17.08 4.46 -9.05
N PHE A 91 16.31 4.05 -8.05
CA PHE A 91 14.98 4.60 -7.73
C PHE A 91 14.96 4.97 -6.25
N THR A 92 14.56 6.18 -5.92
CA THR A 92 14.45 6.64 -4.52
C THR A 92 13.15 7.35 -4.26
N TYR A 93 12.55 7.07 -3.10
CA TYR A 93 11.42 7.84 -2.58
C TYR A 93 11.90 8.84 -1.54
N SER A 94 11.28 10.03 -1.52
CA SER A 94 11.39 11.03 -0.46
C SER A 94 10.02 11.61 -0.15
N ASP A 95 9.86 12.23 1.01
CA ASP A 95 8.60 12.82 1.48
C ASP A 95 7.41 11.83 1.38
N TYR A 96 7.69 10.58 1.72
CA TYR A 96 6.70 9.51 1.64
C TYR A 96 5.77 9.55 2.84
N GLU A 97 4.48 9.70 2.54
CA GLU A 97 3.39 9.64 3.51
C GLU A 97 2.37 8.61 3.06
N ILE A 98 1.75 7.93 4.00
CA ILE A 98 0.67 6.98 3.76
C ILE A 98 -0.47 7.22 4.75
N ASP A 99 -1.69 7.36 4.24
CA ASP A 99 -2.93 7.33 5.00
C ASP A 99 -3.64 5.99 4.77
N VAL A 100 -4.16 5.38 5.83
CA VAL A 100 -4.81 4.07 5.78
C VAL A 100 -6.16 4.13 6.49
N LYS A 101 -7.21 3.71 5.80
CA LYS A 101 -8.53 3.48 6.38
C LYS A 101 -8.90 2.00 6.26
N VAL A 102 -9.13 1.34 7.39
CA VAL A 102 -9.61 -0.05 7.44
C VAL A 102 -11.13 -0.05 7.56
N ASP A 103 -11.78 -0.79 6.65
CA ASP A 103 -13.23 -1.07 6.64
C ASP A 103 -13.41 -2.54 6.25
N LEU A 104 -13.29 -3.42 7.24
CA LEU A 104 -13.22 -4.87 7.03
C LEU A 104 -14.37 -5.41 6.17
N PRO A 105 -14.08 -6.25 5.18
CA PRO A 105 -12.79 -6.92 4.92
C PRO A 105 -11.82 -6.13 4.03
N ASN A 106 -12.09 -4.84 3.78
CA ASN A 106 -11.27 -4.01 2.90
C ASN A 106 -10.46 -2.97 3.68
N ALA A 107 -9.42 -2.47 3.02
CA ALA A 107 -8.69 -1.28 3.43
C ALA A 107 -8.40 -0.39 2.21
N PHE A 108 -8.30 0.90 2.47
CA PHE A 108 -8.04 1.92 1.46
C PHE A 108 -6.78 2.67 1.87
N THR A 109 -5.86 2.85 0.92
CA THR A 109 -4.65 3.63 1.16
C THR A 109 -4.56 4.82 0.20
N THR A 110 -3.98 5.89 0.69
CA THR A 110 -3.52 7.00 -0.14
C THR A 110 -2.07 7.28 0.22
N GLU A 111 -1.20 7.22 -0.78
CA GLU A 111 0.22 7.49 -0.63
C GLU A 111 0.58 8.76 -1.38
N THR A 112 1.41 9.60 -0.79
CA THR A 112 2.01 10.75 -1.46
C THR A 112 3.52 10.69 -1.30
N TYR A 113 4.25 11.04 -2.36
CA TYR A 113 5.71 10.95 -2.35
C TYR A 113 6.33 11.80 -3.45
N ILE A 114 7.62 12.05 -3.30
CA ILE A 114 8.49 12.45 -4.40
C ILE A 114 9.33 11.23 -4.76
N TYR A 115 9.45 10.93 -6.04
CA TYR A 115 10.40 9.93 -6.50
C TYR A 115 11.44 10.52 -7.43
N THR A 116 12.65 9.96 -7.35
CA THR A 116 13.76 10.29 -8.22
C THR A 116 14.31 9.02 -8.85
N ILE A 117 14.33 8.98 -10.17
CA ILE A 117 14.88 7.90 -10.99
C ILE A 117 16.15 8.41 -11.64
N VAL A 118 17.24 7.66 -11.54
CA VAL A 118 18.42 7.84 -12.36
C VAL A 118 18.44 6.71 -13.38
N LEU A 119 18.42 7.04 -14.66
CA LEU A 119 18.48 6.05 -15.72
C LEU A 119 19.92 5.50 -15.88
N ASN A 120 20.04 4.28 -16.39
CA ASN A 120 21.31 3.73 -16.83
C ASN A 120 21.95 4.65 -17.87
N PRO A 121 23.30 4.70 -17.96
CA PRO A 121 23.97 5.50 -18.97
C PRO A 121 23.57 5.07 -20.39
N ASP A 122 23.40 6.04 -21.28
CA ASP A 122 23.28 5.79 -22.71
C ASP A 122 24.63 5.33 -23.32
N ASP A 123 24.65 4.99 -24.60
CA ASP A 123 25.86 4.54 -25.33
C ASP A 123 26.98 5.59 -25.31
N LYS A 124 26.71 6.83 -24.94
CA LYS A 124 27.68 7.94 -24.81
C LYS A 124 28.11 8.17 -23.36
N GLY A 125 27.58 7.39 -22.42
CA GLY A 125 27.85 7.53 -21.00
C GLY A 125 27.02 8.61 -20.28
N ASN A 126 26.02 9.21 -20.93
CA ASN A 126 25.19 10.23 -20.29
C ASN A 126 24.09 9.57 -19.46
N THR A 127 23.82 10.11 -18.28
CA THR A 127 22.72 9.71 -17.43
C THR A 127 21.62 10.77 -17.43
N ARG A 128 20.36 10.33 -17.26
CA ARG A 128 19.21 11.22 -17.11
C ARG A 128 18.58 11.00 -15.74
N THR A 129 18.27 12.10 -15.05
CA THR A 129 17.52 12.08 -13.79
C THR A 129 16.11 12.58 -14.02
N ILE A 130 15.14 11.84 -13.52
CA ILE A 130 13.72 12.16 -13.54
C ILE A 130 13.27 12.35 -12.09
N LYS A 131 12.67 13.50 -11.77
CA LYS A 131 12.10 13.78 -10.45
C LYS A 131 10.65 14.20 -10.59
N LYS A 132 9.76 13.47 -9.92
CA LYS A 132 8.31 13.71 -9.98
C LYS A 132 7.68 13.63 -8.60
N LYS A 133 6.53 14.29 -8.47
CA LYS A 133 5.62 14.12 -7.33
C LYS A 133 4.54 13.11 -7.73
N GLY A 134 4.41 12.04 -6.95
CA GLY A 134 3.46 10.96 -7.17
C GLY A 134 2.35 10.91 -6.12
N VAL A 135 1.23 10.36 -6.53
CA VAL A 135 0.11 9.95 -5.67
C VAL A 135 -0.27 8.53 -6.08
N ALA A 136 -0.43 7.65 -5.10
CA ALA A 136 -1.01 6.34 -5.30
C ALA A 136 -2.24 6.14 -4.41
N THR A 137 -3.22 5.41 -4.91
CA THR A 137 -4.38 4.95 -4.13
C THR A 137 -4.53 3.46 -4.35
N SER A 138 -4.71 2.71 -3.26
CA SER A 138 -4.88 1.27 -3.36
C SER A 138 -6.05 0.78 -2.52
N ILE A 139 -6.66 -0.30 -2.98
CA ILE A 139 -7.66 -1.06 -2.24
C ILE A 139 -7.04 -2.41 -1.93
N LEU A 140 -7.05 -2.76 -0.65
CA LEU A 140 -6.61 -4.07 -0.18
C LEU A 140 -7.81 -4.84 0.37
N LYS A 141 -7.71 -6.16 0.32
CA LYS A 141 -8.69 -7.08 0.92
C LYS A 141 -8.00 -8.06 1.85
N LYS A 142 -8.61 -8.31 3.00
CA LYS A 142 -8.14 -9.33 3.94
C LYS A 142 -8.68 -10.68 3.53
N MET A 143 -7.78 -11.62 3.22
CA MET A 143 -8.09 -12.97 2.76
C MET A 143 -7.24 -13.96 3.54
N ASP A 144 -7.87 -14.94 4.21
CA ASP A 144 -7.20 -15.96 5.02
C ASP A 144 -6.23 -15.40 6.07
N GLY A 145 -6.56 -14.21 6.61
CA GLY A 145 -5.75 -13.51 7.61
C GLY A 145 -4.70 -12.57 7.05
N GLU A 146 -4.42 -12.59 5.76
CA GLU A 146 -3.45 -11.74 5.07
C GLU A 146 -4.10 -10.62 4.27
N TRP A 147 -3.43 -9.46 4.18
CA TRP A 147 -3.84 -8.35 3.35
C TRP A 147 -3.21 -8.45 1.97
N LYS A 148 -4.05 -8.39 0.90
CA LYS A 148 -3.63 -8.41 -0.50
C LYS A 148 -4.17 -7.19 -1.24
N ILE A 149 -3.36 -6.62 -2.12
CA ILE A 149 -3.76 -5.52 -3.00
C ILE A 149 -4.66 -6.10 -4.11
N ILE A 150 -5.89 -5.59 -4.22
CA ILE A 150 -6.84 -5.97 -5.26
C ILE A 150 -6.92 -4.91 -6.37
N LYS A 151 -6.56 -3.67 -6.06
CA LYS A 151 -6.53 -2.57 -7.02
C LYS A 151 -5.52 -1.53 -6.60
N THR A 152 -4.77 -1.00 -7.57
CA THR A 152 -3.90 0.16 -7.35
C THR A 152 -3.96 1.11 -8.53
N HIS A 153 -3.86 2.41 -8.25
CA HIS A 153 -3.77 3.45 -9.25
C HIS A 153 -2.68 4.43 -8.85
N THR A 154 -1.76 4.67 -9.76
CA THR A 154 -0.68 5.64 -9.59
C THR A 154 -0.78 6.76 -10.61
N SER A 155 -0.43 7.96 -10.20
CA SER A 155 -0.29 9.11 -11.08
C SER A 155 0.86 9.99 -10.63
N SER A 156 1.46 10.73 -11.55
CA SER A 156 2.57 11.61 -11.22
C SER A 156 2.59 12.87 -12.08
N ARG A 157 3.28 13.89 -11.56
CA ARG A 157 3.54 15.14 -12.30
C ARG A 157 4.96 15.63 -12.01
N ASN A 158 5.49 16.44 -12.91
CA ASN A 158 6.80 17.07 -12.69
C ASN A 158 6.79 17.88 -11.39
N THR A 159 7.87 17.83 -10.63
CA THR A 159 8.14 18.80 -9.56
C THR A 159 8.37 20.18 -10.18
N LYS A 160 7.76 21.20 -9.60
CA LYS A 160 8.05 22.59 -10.00
C LYS A 160 9.43 22.98 -9.52
#